data_39d33b498948885bce78713cee1d1841
#
_entry.id   39d33b498948885bce78713cee1d1841
#
_cell.length_a   1.000
_cell.length_b   1.000
_cell.length_c   1.000
_cell.angle_alpha   90.00
_cell.angle_beta   90.00
_cell.angle_gamma   90.00
#
_symmetry.space_group_name_H-M   'P 1'
#
loop_
_entity.id
_entity.type
_entity.pdbx_description
1 polymer ?
#
loop_
_entity_poly.entity_id
_entity_poly.type
_entity_poly.pdbx_seq_one_letter_code
_entity_poly.pdbx_strand_id
1 'polypeptide(L)'
;VSAVYPIPAEIVLAQIDAVIGDLGVDAVKIGMIGSVFTAEQVAQRLERLDGIPIVFDPVMIATSGAPLADEATIAAFGRLMDCATIATPNLPELEHLTGDKDPIQAALALVSRHRCAVLVKGGHEEGEALADALIEEDNMTSWQGQRIDTASTHGTGCTLASAIALFLGQGDSLPSAVERARLFVRMALHDAPGLGQGHGPLGQQAVRLDVGRGPRLNQVTVTGSDYARMVAFYRMLGLHQIVDSPDNGYARFESRGGATFSIQCDPDGQGSESTGVYFECDDLDAEVDRLSRLGMAFEHGPRDQPWMWREARLRDPAGNTIFLYKAGEARRFPPWRLAGDSSSRA
;
A
#
# COMPACT_ATOMS: atom_id res chain seq x y z
N VAL A 1 -4.85 25.95 8.10
CA VAL A 1 -5.75 25.76 9.27
C VAL A 1 -6.01 27.10 9.89
N SER A 2 -7.28 27.53 9.96
CA SER A 2 -7.68 28.82 10.56
C SER A 2 -8.18 28.68 12.01
N ALA A 3 -8.64 27.50 12.39
CA ALA A 3 -9.08 27.19 13.75
C ALA A 3 -9.07 25.68 14.01
N VAL A 4 -8.91 25.31 15.28
CA VAL A 4 -9.05 23.94 15.79
C VAL A 4 -10.11 23.96 16.88
N TYR A 5 -11.09 23.06 16.77
CA TYR A 5 -12.13 22.89 17.80
C TYR A 5 -12.06 21.44 18.33
N PRO A 6 -11.70 21.24 19.60
CA PRO A 6 -11.68 19.91 20.19
C PRO A 6 -13.09 19.32 20.31
N ILE A 7 -13.30 18.14 19.77
CA ILE A 7 -14.54 17.39 19.97
C ILE A 7 -14.52 16.79 21.39
N PRO A 8 -15.61 16.87 22.18
CA PRO A 8 -15.69 16.22 23.48
C PRO A 8 -15.40 14.72 23.38
N ALA A 9 -14.60 14.19 24.31
CA ALA A 9 -14.12 12.81 24.24
C ALA A 9 -15.27 11.79 24.28
N GLU A 10 -16.33 12.07 25.03
CA GLU A 10 -17.53 11.21 25.08
C GLU A 10 -18.20 11.03 23.72
N ILE A 11 -18.19 12.07 22.86
CA ILE A 11 -18.72 11.99 21.50
C ILE A 11 -17.78 11.14 20.62
N VAL A 12 -16.46 11.35 20.74
CA VAL A 12 -15.46 10.54 20.01
C VAL A 12 -15.60 9.07 20.36
N LEU A 13 -15.67 8.75 21.64
CA LEU A 13 -15.81 7.37 22.13
C LEU A 13 -17.14 6.73 21.70
N ALA A 14 -18.24 7.48 21.76
CA ALA A 14 -19.54 6.97 21.32
C ALA A 14 -19.54 6.60 19.83
N GLN A 15 -18.82 7.37 18.98
CA GLN A 15 -18.66 7.03 17.56
C GLN A 15 -17.79 5.78 17.37
N ILE A 16 -16.66 5.68 18.09
CA ILE A 16 -15.80 4.50 18.09
C ILE A 16 -16.60 3.25 18.49
N ASP A 17 -17.35 3.34 19.58
CA ASP A 17 -18.13 2.23 20.12
C ASP A 17 -19.26 1.80 19.16
N ALA A 18 -19.92 2.75 18.52
CA ALA A 18 -20.96 2.45 17.55
C ALA A 18 -20.40 1.70 16.34
N VAL A 19 -19.22 2.13 15.81
CA VAL A 19 -18.61 1.46 14.66
C VAL A 19 -18.08 0.07 15.05
N ILE A 20 -17.36 -0.06 16.16
CA ILE A 20 -16.79 -1.33 16.59
C ILE A 20 -17.91 -2.34 16.95
N GLY A 21 -18.98 -1.86 17.59
CA GLY A 21 -20.07 -2.70 18.06
C GLY A 21 -21.00 -3.21 16.96
N ASP A 22 -21.14 -2.47 15.86
CA ASP A 22 -22.05 -2.80 14.74
C ASP A 22 -21.33 -3.41 13.55
N LEU A 23 -20.26 -2.75 13.09
CA LEU A 23 -19.52 -3.14 11.87
C LEU A 23 -18.29 -4.02 12.16
N GLY A 24 -17.72 -3.92 13.37
CA GLY A 24 -16.40 -4.45 13.66
C GLY A 24 -15.28 -3.55 13.16
N VAL A 25 -14.03 -3.98 13.38
CA VAL A 25 -12.84 -3.25 12.95
C VAL A 25 -11.70 -4.21 12.61
N ASP A 26 -11.05 -4.00 11.48
CA ASP A 26 -9.89 -4.80 11.03
C ASP A 26 -8.57 -4.06 11.27
N ALA A 27 -8.58 -2.73 11.36
CA ALA A 27 -7.45 -1.88 11.70
C ALA A 27 -7.90 -0.51 12.19
N VAL A 28 -7.04 0.16 12.96
CA VAL A 28 -7.28 1.52 13.45
C VAL A 28 -6.18 2.46 12.96
N LYS A 29 -6.54 3.64 12.46
CA LYS A 29 -5.61 4.75 12.23
C LYS A 29 -5.95 5.92 13.15
N ILE A 30 -4.95 6.39 13.89
CA ILE A 30 -5.04 7.59 14.71
C ILE A 30 -4.23 8.68 14.03
N GLY A 31 -4.82 9.87 13.90
CA GLY A 31 -4.13 11.06 13.42
C GLY A 31 -4.19 12.16 14.48
N MET A 32 -4.67 13.33 14.07
CA MET A 32 -4.80 14.47 14.97
C MET A 32 -5.68 14.15 16.19
N ILE A 33 -5.14 14.37 17.39
CA ILE A 33 -5.83 14.26 18.69
C ILE A 33 -5.92 15.66 19.30
N GLY A 34 -7.12 16.08 19.64
CA GLY A 34 -7.41 17.47 20.02
C GLY A 34 -7.17 17.82 21.50
N SER A 35 -6.94 16.85 22.40
CA SER A 35 -6.70 17.09 23.82
C SER A 35 -6.10 15.89 24.53
N VAL A 36 -5.45 16.13 25.67
CA VAL A 36 -4.91 15.10 26.59
C VAL A 36 -6.00 14.09 26.96
N PHE A 37 -7.15 14.59 27.39
CA PHE A 37 -8.25 13.74 27.86
C PHE A 37 -8.75 12.82 26.73
N THR A 38 -8.89 13.33 25.52
CA THR A 38 -9.26 12.51 24.36
C THR A 38 -8.18 11.45 24.06
N ALA A 39 -6.90 11.81 24.10
CA ALA A 39 -5.80 10.86 23.87
C ALA A 39 -5.83 9.69 24.87
N GLU A 40 -5.99 10.00 26.17
CA GLU A 40 -6.05 9.00 27.23
C GLU A 40 -7.27 8.08 27.10
N GLN A 41 -8.45 8.65 26.84
CA GLN A 41 -9.68 7.88 26.71
C GLN A 41 -9.67 7.00 25.46
N VAL A 42 -9.13 7.49 24.34
CA VAL A 42 -8.96 6.69 23.13
C VAL A 42 -7.97 5.55 23.37
N ALA A 43 -6.80 5.84 23.97
CA ALA A 43 -5.82 4.80 24.31
C ALA A 43 -6.45 3.70 25.17
N GLN A 44 -7.16 4.06 26.26
CA GLN A 44 -7.86 3.13 27.12
C GLN A 44 -8.90 2.26 26.36
N ARG A 45 -9.53 2.84 25.32
CA ARG A 45 -10.49 2.10 24.51
C ARG A 45 -9.79 1.11 23.58
N LEU A 46 -8.68 1.51 22.99
CA LEU A 46 -7.91 0.70 22.06
C LEU A 46 -7.17 -0.46 22.73
N GLU A 47 -6.74 -0.30 23.99
CA GLU A 47 -6.16 -1.38 24.81
C GLU A 47 -7.06 -2.63 24.92
N ARG A 48 -8.36 -2.50 24.62
CA ARG A 48 -9.34 -3.61 24.63
C ARG A 48 -9.47 -4.30 23.27
N LEU A 49 -8.84 -3.78 22.24
CA LEU A 49 -8.88 -4.36 20.90
C LEU A 49 -7.71 -5.33 20.72
N ASP A 50 -7.93 -6.58 21.09
CA ASP A 50 -6.91 -7.60 20.99
C ASP A 50 -6.67 -8.01 19.53
N GLY A 51 -5.40 -8.04 19.09
CA GLY A 51 -5.01 -8.48 17.75
C GLY A 51 -5.33 -7.51 16.60
N ILE A 52 -5.90 -6.32 16.88
CA ILE A 52 -6.21 -5.32 15.86
C ILE A 52 -5.00 -4.39 15.65
N PRO A 53 -4.45 -4.27 14.44
CA PRO A 53 -3.33 -3.35 14.17
C PRO A 53 -3.77 -1.90 14.31
N ILE A 54 -2.91 -1.12 14.99
CA ILE A 54 -3.13 0.30 15.26
C ILE A 54 -1.97 1.10 14.68
N VAL A 55 -2.27 2.03 13.79
CA VAL A 55 -1.30 2.96 13.18
C VAL A 55 -1.49 4.35 13.78
N PHE A 56 -0.46 4.86 14.44
CA PHE A 56 -0.47 6.19 15.03
C PHE A 56 0.40 7.16 14.22
N ASP A 57 -0.22 8.21 13.67
CA ASP A 57 0.46 9.33 13.01
C ASP A 57 0.46 10.52 13.96
N PRO A 58 1.58 10.84 14.67
CA PRO A 58 1.63 11.81 15.76
C PRO A 58 1.65 13.25 15.24
N VAL A 59 0.56 13.66 14.58
CA VAL A 59 0.46 14.96 13.93
C VAL A 59 0.45 16.08 14.97
N MET A 60 1.50 16.90 14.97
CA MET A 60 1.68 18.03 15.89
C MET A 60 1.42 19.37 15.23
N ILE A 61 1.80 19.48 13.95
CA ILE A 61 1.75 20.73 13.18
C ILE A 61 1.11 20.47 11.84
N ALA A 62 0.18 21.34 11.43
CA ALA A 62 -0.40 21.28 10.09
C ALA A 62 0.64 21.66 9.02
N THR A 63 0.43 21.22 7.78
CA THR A 63 1.26 21.62 6.62
C THR A 63 1.35 23.16 6.46
N SER A 64 0.34 23.89 6.96
CA SER A 64 0.33 25.37 7.00
C SER A 64 1.17 25.98 8.12
N GLY A 65 1.82 25.19 8.98
CA GLY A 65 2.58 25.63 10.13
C GLY A 65 1.75 25.89 11.41
N ALA A 66 0.41 25.71 11.37
CA ALA A 66 -0.43 25.89 12.54
C ALA A 66 -0.27 24.73 13.54
N PRO A 67 -0.11 24.99 14.87
CA PRO A 67 -0.07 23.95 15.86
C PRO A 67 -1.43 23.24 15.95
N LEU A 68 -1.40 21.90 16.02
CA LEU A 68 -2.59 21.04 16.12
C LEU A 68 -2.69 20.35 17.49
N ALA A 69 -1.60 20.29 18.23
CA ALA A 69 -1.53 19.78 19.60
C ALA A 69 -0.69 20.72 20.46
N ASP A 70 -1.05 20.88 21.71
CA ASP A 70 -0.23 21.55 22.72
C ASP A 70 0.75 20.56 23.38
N GLU A 71 1.72 21.08 24.15
CA GLU A 71 2.75 20.27 24.81
C GLU A 71 2.17 19.19 25.74
N ALA A 72 1.06 19.46 26.40
CA ALA A 72 0.41 18.52 27.29
C ALA A 72 -0.21 17.34 26.46
N THR A 73 -0.83 17.66 25.32
CA THR A 73 -1.39 16.65 24.40
C THR A 73 -0.26 15.81 23.77
N ILE A 74 0.86 16.44 23.39
CA ILE A 74 2.03 15.72 22.86
C ILE A 74 2.62 14.78 23.92
N ALA A 75 2.69 15.20 25.18
CA ALA A 75 3.13 14.32 26.27
C ALA A 75 2.22 13.09 26.45
N ALA A 76 0.92 13.22 26.15
CA ALA A 76 -0.02 12.09 26.18
C ALA A 76 0.11 11.12 24.98
N PHE A 77 0.84 11.47 23.91
CA PHE A 77 1.07 10.58 22.75
C PHE A 77 1.78 9.29 23.13
N GLY A 78 2.57 9.28 24.21
CA GLY A 78 3.16 8.06 24.75
C GLY A 78 2.13 6.96 25.00
N ARG A 79 0.95 7.31 25.55
CA ARG A 79 -0.14 6.37 25.80
C ARG A 79 -0.72 5.77 24.50
N LEU A 80 -0.76 6.56 23.43
CA LEU A 80 -1.20 6.08 22.13
C LEU A 80 -0.14 5.19 21.45
N MET A 81 1.14 5.52 21.62
CA MET A 81 2.25 4.69 21.15
C MET A 81 2.31 3.35 21.88
N ASP A 82 1.99 3.29 23.19
CA ASP A 82 1.94 2.04 23.96
C ASP A 82 0.90 1.05 23.40
N CYS A 83 -0.13 1.53 22.71
CA CYS A 83 -1.16 0.72 22.04
C CYS A 83 -0.88 0.47 20.56
N ALA A 84 0.06 1.22 19.94
CA ALA A 84 0.24 1.21 18.51
C ALA A 84 1.09 0.02 18.03
N THR A 85 0.72 -0.54 16.89
CA THR A 85 1.57 -1.48 16.13
C THR A 85 2.74 -0.72 15.49
N ILE A 86 2.45 0.49 14.98
CA ILE A 86 3.44 1.35 14.34
C ILE A 86 3.10 2.83 14.56
N ALA A 87 4.12 3.63 14.85
CA ALA A 87 4.06 5.09 14.79
C ALA A 87 4.75 5.61 13.51
N THR A 88 4.22 6.70 12.94
CA THR A 88 4.73 7.26 11.67
C THR A 88 5.13 8.74 11.80
N PRO A 89 6.04 9.12 12.72
CA PRO A 89 6.47 10.50 12.85
C PRO A 89 7.27 10.97 11.62
N ASN A 90 7.17 12.26 11.28
CA ASN A 90 8.16 12.91 10.42
C ASN A 90 9.40 13.30 11.25
N LEU A 91 10.48 13.77 10.60
CA LEU A 91 11.73 14.10 11.28
C LEU A 91 11.55 15.14 12.39
N PRO A 92 10.85 16.29 12.18
CA PRO A 92 10.58 17.25 13.24
C PRO A 92 9.76 16.68 14.41
N GLU A 93 8.75 15.86 14.12
CA GLU A 93 7.93 15.18 15.14
C GLU A 93 8.77 14.20 15.96
N LEU A 94 9.64 13.45 15.29
CA LEU A 94 10.54 12.48 15.91
C LEU A 94 11.55 13.16 16.86
N GLU A 95 12.19 14.25 16.40
CA GLU A 95 13.08 15.09 17.23
C GLU A 95 12.32 15.66 18.44
N HIS A 96 11.09 16.14 18.23
CA HIS A 96 10.28 16.69 19.33
C HIS A 96 9.92 15.64 20.38
N LEU A 97 9.57 14.41 19.96
CA LEU A 97 9.20 13.31 20.86
C LEU A 97 10.36 12.78 21.70
N THR A 98 11.58 12.88 21.20
CA THR A 98 12.75 12.23 21.81
C THR A 98 13.80 13.20 22.32
N GLY A 99 13.87 14.39 21.74
CA GLY A 99 14.97 15.36 21.94
C GLY A 99 16.25 14.98 21.19
N ASP A 100 16.26 13.89 20.43
CA ASP A 100 17.42 13.43 19.67
C ASP A 100 17.30 13.87 18.19
N LYS A 101 18.42 14.36 17.64
CA LYS A 101 18.52 14.82 16.24
C LYS A 101 18.90 13.71 15.28
N ASP A 102 19.47 12.60 15.75
CA ASP A 102 19.73 11.44 14.94
C ASP A 102 18.42 10.65 14.76
N PRO A 103 17.87 10.58 13.52
CA PRO A 103 16.57 9.96 13.30
C PRO A 103 16.52 8.47 13.67
N ILE A 104 17.63 7.77 13.49
CA ILE A 104 17.69 6.34 13.78
C ILE A 104 17.77 6.12 15.29
N GLN A 105 18.58 6.88 16.01
CA GLN A 105 18.66 6.79 17.47
C GLN A 105 17.35 7.22 18.13
N ALA A 106 16.73 8.27 17.63
CA ALA A 106 15.42 8.72 18.08
C ALA A 106 14.34 7.63 17.88
N ALA A 107 14.31 7.00 16.72
CA ALA A 107 13.35 5.91 16.42
C ALA A 107 13.61 4.69 17.33
N LEU A 108 14.86 4.26 17.50
CA LEU A 108 15.24 3.16 18.40
C LEU A 108 14.80 3.44 19.84
N ALA A 109 14.93 4.70 20.32
CA ALA A 109 14.48 5.08 21.64
C ALA A 109 12.95 4.94 21.81
N LEU A 110 12.16 5.29 20.79
CA LEU A 110 10.70 5.08 20.80
C LEU A 110 10.33 3.62 20.76
N VAL A 111 10.95 2.82 19.87
CA VAL A 111 10.73 1.37 19.79
C VAL A 111 11.02 0.71 21.14
N SER A 112 12.15 0.99 21.75
CA SER A 112 12.53 0.45 23.07
C SER A 112 11.56 0.85 24.17
N ARG A 113 11.05 2.10 24.15
CA ARG A 113 10.16 2.63 25.18
C ARG A 113 8.73 2.12 25.06
N HIS A 114 8.19 2.08 23.84
CA HIS A 114 6.75 1.85 23.59
C HIS A 114 6.45 0.49 22.94
N ARG A 115 7.47 -0.27 22.54
CA ARG A 115 7.32 -1.55 21.84
C ARG A 115 6.49 -1.47 20.56
N CYS A 116 6.37 -0.31 19.97
CA CYS A 116 5.75 -0.09 18.66
C CYS A 116 6.85 0.12 17.61
N ALA A 117 6.64 -0.39 16.39
CA ALA A 117 7.53 -0.06 15.29
C ALA A 117 7.48 1.44 14.97
N VAL A 118 8.55 1.99 14.40
CA VAL A 118 8.61 3.40 14.00
C VAL A 118 8.99 3.51 12.53
N LEU A 119 8.16 4.19 11.74
CA LEU A 119 8.48 4.56 10.36
C LEU A 119 9.03 5.99 10.34
N VAL A 120 10.34 6.11 10.14
CA VAL A 120 11.03 7.37 9.90
C VAL A 120 10.80 7.80 8.45
N LYS A 121 10.16 8.96 8.24
CA LYS A 121 9.83 9.48 6.91
C LYS A 121 10.87 10.49 6.44
N GLY A 122 11.67 10.15 5.40
CA GLY A 122 12.73 11.01 4.85
C GLY A 122 12.25 12.21 4.02
N GLY A 123 10.95 12.45 3.93
CA GLY A 123 10.37 13.51 3.09
C GLY A 123 10.75 14.96 3.43
N HIS A 124 11.39 15.20 4.57
CA HIS A 124 11.83 16.51 5.05
C HIS A 124 13.34 16.75 4.86
N GLU A 125 14.09 15.78 4.34
CA GLU A 125 15.51 15.97 4.01
C GLU A 125 15.67 16.83 2.76
N GLU A 126 16.75 17.62 2.70
CA GLU A 126 17.14 18.37 1.50
C GLU A 126 17.79 17.42 0.49
N GLY A 127 17.32 17.41 -0.77
CA GLY A 127 17.89 16.62 -1.83
C GLY A 127 16.85 15.88 -2.72
N GLU A 128 17.34 15.24 -3.76
CA GLU A 128 16.51 14.49 -4.72
C GLU A 128 16.16 13.07 -4.24
N ALA A 129 16.98 12.50 -3.36
CA ALA A 129 16.78 11.16 -2.81
C ALA A 129 15.98 11.24 -1.50
N LEU A 130 14.98 10.37 -1.39
CA LEU A 130 14.20 10.16 -0.17
C LEU A 130 14.53 8.79 0.38
N ALA A 131 14.80 8.72 1.68
CA ALA A 131 15.01 7.45 2.38
C ALA A 131 14.01 7.33 3.53
N ASP A 132 13.12 6.35 3.45
CA ASP A 132 12.26 5.98 4.57
C ASP A 132 12.83 4.73 5.25
N ALA A 133 12.77 4.66 6.57
CA ALA A 133 13.25 3.54 7.36
C ALA A 133 12.20 3.07 8.36
N LEU A 134 11.84 1.81 8.30
CA LEU A 134 11.03 1.12 9.30
C LEU A 134 11.97 0.50 10.32
N ILE A 135 11.82 0.90 11.57
CA ILE A 135 12.59 0.38 12.71
C ILE A 135 11.65 -0.49 13.55
N GLU A 136 12.01 -1.76 13.70
CA GLU A 136 11.36 -2.75 14.54
C GLU A 136 12.33 -3.15 15.67
N GLU A 137 11.89 -3.93 16.66
CA GLU A 137 12.74 -4.30 17.82
C GLU A 137 14.04 -4.96 17.39
N ASP A 138 13.99 -5.89 16.44
CA ASP A 138 15.13 -6.68 15.98
C ASP A 138 15.48 -6.48 14.49
N ASN A 139 14.83 -5.56 13.80
CA ASN A 139 14.98 -5.41 12.36
C ASN A 139 14.88 -3.95 11.90
N MET A 140 15.57 -3.65 10.80
CA MET A 140 15.44 -2.38 10.09
C MET A 140 15.28 -2.64 8.60
N THR A 141 14.21 -2.11 8.02
CA THR A 141 13.97 -2.14 6.57
C THR A 141 13.99 -0.71 6.03
N SER A 142 14.71 -0.48 4.95
CA SER A 142 14.79 0.85 4.33
C SER A 142 14.37 0.82 2.87
N TRP A 143 13.78 1.92 2.41
CA TRP A 143 13.39 2.13 1.03
C TRP A 143 13.91 3.46 0.55
N GLN A 144 14.47 3.47 -0.65
CA GLN A 144 14.86 4.69 -1.34
C GLN A 144 13.84 5.05 -2.41
N GLY A 145 13.78 6.33 -2.75
CA GLY A 145 12.93 6.85 -3.83
C GLY A 145 13.39 8.23 -4.26
N GLN A 146 12.99 8.63 -5.45
CA GLN A 146 13.24 10.01 -5.92
C GLN A 146 12.11 10.93 -5.45
N ARG A 147 12.44 12.19 -5.18
CA ARG A 147 11.45 13.21 -4.87
C ARG A 147 10.57 13.46 -6.09
N ILE A 148 9.26 13.52 -5.87
CA ILE A 148 8.29 13.88 -6.92
C ILE A 148 8.10 15.39 -6.85
N ASP A 149 8.37 16.08 -7.94
CA ASP A 149 8.19 17.53 -8.05
C ASP A 149 6.69 17.84 -8.20
N THR A 150 6.07 18.25 -7.10
CA THR A 150 4.65 18.62 -7.04
C THR A 150 4.36 19.56 -5.88
N ALA A 151 3.48 20.53 -6.10
CA ALA A 151 2.94 21.36 -5.03
C ALA A 151 1.81 20.68 -4.23
N SER A 152 1.27 19.57 -4.74
CA SER A 152 0.13 18.86 -4.14
C SER A 152 0.58 17.87 -3.08
N THR A 153 1.03 18.37 -1.94
CA THR A 153 1.61 17.58 -0.85
C THR A 153 0.72 17.48 0.40
N HIS A 154 -0.46 18.14 0.39
CA HIS A 154 -1.35 18.12 1.54
C HIS A 154 -1.94 16.72 1.78
N GLY A 155 -1.77 16.22 3.00
CA GLY A 155 -2.33 14.95 3.42
C GLY A 155 -1.46 13.72 3.08
N THR A 156 -0.21 13.86 2.62
CA THR A 156 0.71 12.75 2.35
C THR A 156 0.91 11.84 3.56
N GLY A 157 1.21 12.40 4.74
CA GLY A 157 1.40 11.64 5.98
C GLY A 157 0.13 10.89 6.38
N CYS A 158 -1.01 11.59 6.41
CA CYS A 158 -2.30 10.99 6.77
C CYS A 158 -2.69 9.88 5.78
N THR A 159 -2.44 10.07 4.47
CA THR A 159 -2.70 9.04 3.45
C THR A 159 -1.80 7.83 3.64
N LEU A 160 -0.51 8.06 3.92
CA LEU A 160 0.44 6.98 4.19
C LEU A 160 -0.01 6.13 5.39
N ALA A 161 -0.29 6.78 6.52
CA ALA A 161 -0.73 6.09 7.75
C ALA A 161 -2.05 5.33 7.55
N SER A 162 -3.01 5.92 6.81
CA SER A 162 -4.28 5.25 6.50
C SER A 162 -4.10 4.05 5.58
N ALA A 163 -3.21 4.15 4.59
CA ALA A 163 -2.89 3.04 3.70
C ALA A 163 -2.16 1.90 4.44
N ILE A 164 -1.23 2.22 5.36
CA ILE A 164 -0.58 1.21 6.21
C ILE A 164 -1.65 0.48 7.04
N ALA A 165 -2.57 1.19 7.69
CA ALA A 165 -3.65 0.59 8.47
C ALA A 165 -4.50 -0.35 7.61
N LEU A 166 -4.91 0.09 6.40
CA LEU A 166 -5.66 -0.73 5.46
C LEU A 166 -4.94 -2.04 5.13
N PHE A 167 -3.66 -1.98 4.78
CA PHE A 167 -2.91 -3.17 4.37
C PHE A 167 -2.63 -4.11 5.53
N LEU A 168 -2.37 -3.59 6.74
CA LEU A 168 -2.29 -4.40 7.95
C LEU A 168 -3.62 -5.10 8.27
N GLY A 169 -4.75 -4.39 8.14
CA GLY A 169 -6.09 -4.98 8.30
C GLY A 169 -6.42 -6.05 7.24
N GLN A 170 -5.75 -6.03 6.10
CA GLN A 170 -5.83 -7.07 5.05
C GLN A 170 -4.91 -8.28 5.34
N GLY A 171 -4.11 -8.24 6.42
CA GLY A 171 -3.22 -9.32 6.82
C GLY A 171 -1.80 -9.25 6.25
N ASP A 172 -1.40 -8.12 5.66
CA ASP A 172 0.00 -7.94 5.23
C ASP A 172 0.95 -7.89 6.42
N SER A 173 2.19 -8.33 6.21
CA SER A 173 3.28 -8.07 7.16
C SER A 173 3.59 -6.56 7.22
N LEU A 174 4.16 -6.10 8.33
CA LEU A 174 4.43 -4.67 8.51
C LEU A 174 5.34 -4.07 7.42
N PRO A 175 6.46 -4.69 7.01
CA PRO A 175 7.24 -4.19 5.88
C PRO A 175 6.47 -4.14 4.56
N SER A 176 5.65 -5.17 4.26
CA SER A 176 4.82 -5.21 3.05
C SER A 176 3.75 -4.11 3.06
N ALA A 177 3.08 -3.90 4.18
CA ALA A 177 2.08 -2.84 4.35
C ALA A 177 2.68 -1.45 4.14
N VAL A 178 3.88 -1.20 4.69
CA VAL A 178 4.61 0.06 4.50
C VAL A 178 5.02 0.25 3.04
N GLU A 179 5.60 -0.77 2.40
CA GLU A 179 6.00 -0.70 0.99
C GLU A 179 4.82 -0.38 0.07
N ARG A 180 3.70 -1.08 0.24
CA ARG A 180 2.46 -0.85 -0.54
C ARG A 180 1.86 0.54 -0.28
N ALA A 181 1.86 1.00 0.96
CA ALA A 181 1.37 2.32 1.31
C ALA A 181 2.24 3.44 0.72
N ARG A 182 3.57 3.28 0.72
CA ARG A 182 4.50 4.19 0.05
C ARG A 182 4.21 4.26 -1.45
N LEU A 183 4.05 3.12 -2.10
CA LEU A 183 3.69 3.06 -3.52
C LEU A 183 2.37 3.79 -3.79
N PHE A 184 1.34 3.54 -2.98
CA PHE A 184 0.05 4.23 -3.09
C PHE A 184 0.19 5.76 -3.04
N VAL A 185 0.94 6.27 -2.04
CA VAL A 185 1.17 7.72 -1.88
C VAL A 185 1.93 8.28 -3.07
N ARG A 186 2.97 7.60 -3.55
CA ARG A 186 3.74 8.04 -4.71
C ARG A 186 2.88 8.13 -5.98
N MET A 187 2.04 7.13 -6.22
CA MET A 187 1.08 7.16 -7.33
C MET A 187 0.07 8.31 -7.17
N ALA A 188 -0.44 8.55 -5.96
CA ALA A 188 -1.35 9.64 -5.69
C ALA A 188 -0.71 11.03 -5.86
N LEU A 189 0.61 11.16 -5.63
CA LEU A 189 1.37 12.37 -5.90
C LEU A 189 1.53 12.60 -7.41
N HIS A 190 1.83 11.57 -8.20
CA HIS A 190 1.91 11.67 -9.65
C HIS A 190 0.58 12.05 -10.31
N ASP A 191 -0.52 11.52 -9.78
CA ASP A 191 -1.87 11.76 -10.30
C ASP A 191 -2.58 12.95 -9.59
N ALA A 192 -1.83 13.80 -8.88
CA ALA A 192 -2.39 14.93 -8.17
C ALA A 192 -3.09 15.93 -9.13
N PRO A 193 -4.29 16.40 -8.79
CA PRO A 193 -5.10 17.21 -9.72
C PRO A 193 -4.60 18.65 -9.91
N GLY A 194 -3.62 19.11 -9.12
CA GLY A 194 -3.07 20.45 -9.20
C GLY A 194 -4.07 21.56 -8.81
N LEU A 195 -4.96 21.28 -7.87
CA LEU A 195 -5.98 22.22 -7.40
C LEU A 195 -5.47 23.12 -6.27
N GLY A 196 -5.90 24.36 -6.27
CA GLY A 196 -5.57 25.34 -5.22
C GLY A 196 -4.31 26.14 -5.49
N GLN A 197 -4.04 27.17 -4.65
CA GLN A 197 -2.87 28.06 -4.75
C GLN A 197 -1.75 27.70 -3.75
N GLY A 198 -2.04 26.81 -2.80
CA GLY A 198 -1.07 26.34 -1.79
C GLY A 198 -0.75 24.86 -1.98
N HIS A 199 -0.55 24.15 -0.85
CA HIS A 199 -0.39 22.69 -0.87
C HIS A 199 -1.69 22.02 -1.31
N GLY A 200 -1.76 21.59 -2.56
CA GLY A 200 -2.93 20.94 -3.15
C GLY A 200 -3.15 19.52 -2.64
N PRO A 201 -4.35 18.94 -2.92
CA PRO A 201 -4.67 17.56 -2.54
C PRO A 201 -3.95 16.54 -3.42
N LEU A 202 -3.76 15.33 -2.88
CA LEU A 202 -3.31 14.18 -3.63
C LEU A 202 -4.42 13.63 -4.55
N GLY A 203 -4.02 12.91 -5.58
CA GLY A 203 -4.92 12.20 -6.50
C GLY A 203 -5.27 10.78 -6.03
N GLN A 204 -5.66 10.57 -4.77
CA GLN A 204 -5.92 9.23 -4.21
C GLN A 204 -6.94 8.43 -5.04
N GLN A 205 -7.98 9.08 -5.55
CA GLN A 205 -9.01 8.47 -6.39
C GLN A 205 -8.49 8.02 -7.76
N ALA A 206 -7.35 8.56 -8.20
CA ALA A 206 -6.72 8.23 -9.47
C ALA A 206 -5.71 7.07 -9.36
N VAL A 207 -5.43 6.60 -8.15
CA VAL A 207 -4.57 5.43 -7.89
C VAL A 207 -5.28 4.12 -8.29
N ARG A 208 -6.00 4.16 -9.38
CA ARG A 208 -6.65 3.01 -10.01
C ARG A 208 -6.13 2.86 -11.42
N LEU A 209 -6.24 1.65 -11.96
CA LEU A 209 -5.81 1.35 -13.32
C LEU A 209 -6.78 1.89 -14.39
N ASP A 210 -7.88 2.47 -13.98
CA ASP A 210 -8.99 2.92 -14.82
C ASP A 210 -8.98 4.43 -15.11
N VAL A 211 -7.80 5.02 -15.26
CA VAL A 211 -7.63 6.47 -15.54
C VAL A 211 -7.85 6.89 -17.00
N GLY A 212 -7.97 5.94 -17.92
CA GLY A 212 -8.25 6.22 -19.32
C GLY A 212 -9.75 6.51 -19.56
N ARG A 213 -10.06 7.45 -20.44
CA ARG A 213 -11.44 7.70 -20.91
C ARG A 213 -11.92 6.66 -21.95
N GLY A 214 -11.02 5.77 -22.42
CA GLY A 214 -11.29 4.73 -23.38
C GLY A 214 -11.81 3.43 -22.76
N PRO A 215 -12.01 2.36 -23.57
CA PRO A 215 -12.37 1.04 -23.09
C PRO A 215 -11.35 0.54 -22.06
N ARG A 216 -11.84 -0.13 -20.99
CA ARG A 216 -10.98 -0.75 -19.98
C ARG A 216 -10.67 -2.18 -20.37
N LEU A 217 -9.38 -2.56 -20.34
CA LEU A 217 -8.99 -3.96 -20.36
C LEU A 217 -9.42 -4.62 -19.05
N ASN A 218 -10.36 -5.53 -19.13
CA ASN A 218 -11.04 -6.12 -17.96
C ASN A 218 -11.04 -7.64 -18.02
N GLN A 219 -10.81 -8.21 -19.22
CA GLN A 219 -10.70 -9.66 -19.39
C GLN A 219 -9.65 -10.00 -20.46
N VAL A 220 -8.88 -11.05 -20.22
CA VAL A 220 -8.01 -11.71 -21.20
C VAL A 220 -8.45 -13.16 -21.30
N THR A 221 -8.57 -13.68 -22.52
CA THR A 221 -8.84 -15.10 -22.80
C THR A 221 -7.64 -15.72 -23.48
N VAL A 222 -7.16 -16.84 -22.97
CA VAL A 222 -6.15 -17.66 -23.63
C VAL A 222 -6.75 -18.96 -24.15
N THR A 223 -6.11 -19.57 -25.12
CA THR A 223 -6.57 -20.82 -25.73
C THR A 223 -5.71 -22.01 -25.32
N GLY A 224 -6.31 -23.20 -25.36
CA GLY A 224 -5.63 -24.48 -25.11
C GLY A 224 -6.44 -25.66 -25.57
N SER A 225 -5.90 -26.88 -25.45
CA SER A 225 -6.58 -28.13 -25.83
C SER A 225 -6.97 -29.00 -24.63
N ASP A 226 -6.32 -28.84 -23.48
CA ASP A 226 -6.55 -29.65 -22.27
C ASP A 226 -7.18 -28.81 -21.19
N TYR A 227 -8.51 -28.80 -21.11
CA TYR A 227 -9.27 -28.04 -20.14
C TYR A 227 -8.85 -28.31 -18.68
N ALA A 228 -8.76 -29.61 -18.33
CA ALA A 228 -8.50 -29.98 -16.95
C ALA A 228 -7.10 -29.51 -16.47
N ARG A 229 -6.09 -29.66 -17.33
CA ARG A 229 -4.74 -29.19 -17.02
C ARG A 229 -4.65 -27.67 -16.96
N MET A 230 -5.34 -26.96 -17.85
CA MET A 230 -5.39 -25.48 -17.85
C MET A 230 -6.06 -24.98 -16.58
N VAL A 231 -7.22 -25.54 -16.19
CA VAL A 231 -7.90 -25.17 -14.94
C VAL A 231 -7.00 -25.42 -13.72
N ALA A 232 -6.38 -26.59 -13.64
CA ALA A 232 -5.48 -26.93 -12.53
C ALA A 232 -4.29 -25.95 -12.43
N PHE A 233 -3.70 -25.57 -13.57
CA PHE A 233 -2.59 -24.63 -13.64
C PHE A 233 -2.98 -23.25 -13.08
N TYR A 234 -4.09 -22.65 -13.54
CA TYR A 234 -4.48 -21.30 -13.10
C TYR A 234 -5.01 -21.26 -11.66
N ARG A 235 -5.62 -22.34 -11.16
CA ARG A 235 -5.92 -22.49 -9.73
C ARG A 235 -4.63 -22.56 -8.90
N MET A 236 -3.61 -23.31 -9.34
CA MET A 236 -2.31 -23.39 -8.67
C MET A 236 -1.59 -22.04 -8.70
N LEU A 237 -1.73 -21.27 -9.78
CA LEU A 237 -1.24 -19.89 -9.90
C LEU A 237 -1.89 -18.94 -8.90
N GLY A 238 -3.01 -19.31 -8.28
CA GLY A 238 -3.71 -18.55 -7.25
C GLY A 238 -4.92 -17.77 -7.74
N LEU A 239 -5.36 -17.97 -9.00
CA LEU A 239 -6.57 -17.33 -9.49
C LEU A 239 -7.83 -18.01 -8.93
N HIS A 240 -8.82 -17.21 -8.55
CA HIS A 240 -10.10 -17.70 -8.07
C HIS A 240 -11.03 -18.05 -9.23
N GLN A 241 -11.38 -19.33 -9.38
CA GLN A 241 -12.29 -19.77 -10.47
C GLN A 241 -13.73 -19.37 -10.14
N ILE A 242 -14.36 -18.62 -11.06
CA ILE A 242 -15.75 -18.11 -10.92
C ILE A 242 -16.71 -18.73 -11.94
N VAL A 243 -16.21 -19.34 -13.02
CA VAL A 243 -17.02 -20.10 -13.98
C VAL A 243 -16.32 -21.42 -14.29
N ASP A 244 -17.09 -22.50 -14.29
CA ASP A 244 -16.66 -23.87 -14.65
C ASP A 244 -17.63 -24.44 -15.68
N SER A 245 -17.19 -24.58 -16.92
CA SER A 245 -18.01 -25.07 -18.05
C SER A 245 -17.20 -26.02 -18.94
N PRO A 246 -16.88 -27.24 -18.44
CA PRO A 246 -16.02 -28.19 -19.13
C PRO A 246 -16.62 -28.63 -20.48
N ASP A 247 -17.93 -28.77 -20.58
CA ASP A 247 -18.61 -29.17 -21.81
C ASP A 247 -18.44 -28.16 -22.95
N ASN A 248 -18.21 -26.88 -22.60
CA ASN A 248 -17.93 -25.81 -23.56
C ASN A 248 -16.44 -25.47 -23.63
N GLY A 249 -15.56 -26.21 -22.94
CA GLY A 249 -14.14 -25.93 -22.86
C GLY A 249 -13.80 -24.58 -22.20
N TYR A 250 -14.70 -24.02 -21.41
CA TYR A 250 -14.58 -22.66 -20.92
C TYR A 250 -14.50 -22.59 -19.38
N ALA A 251 -13.50 -21.87 -18.87
CA ALA A 251 -13.46 -21.46 -17.48
C ALA A 251 -13.09 -19.97 -17.36
N ARG A 252 -13.59 -19.33 -16.28
CA ARG A 252 -13.25 -17.96 -15.95
C ARG A 252 -12.73 -17.89 -14.53
N PHE A 253 -11.73 -17.06 -14.36
CA PHE A 253 -11.07 -16.79 -13.10
C PHE A 253 -11.11 -15.30 -12.80
N GLU A 254 -11.13 -14.96 -11.54
CA GLU A 254 -10.95 -13.61 -11.06
C GLU A 254 -9.54 -13.47 -10.47
N SER A 255 -8.85 -12.41 -10.87
CA SER A 255 -7.56 -12.03 -10.29
C SER A 255 -7.75 -11.02 -9.16
N ARG A 256 -6.73 -10.87 -8.33
CA ARG A 256 -6.67 -9.78 -7.33
C ARG A 256 -6.90 -8.44 -8.03
N GLY A 257 -7.88 -7.64 -7.55
CA GLY A 257 -8.23 -6.36 -8.15
C GLY A 257 -9.41 -6.39 -9.14
N GLY A 258 -10.05 -7.58 -9.32
CA GLY A 258 -11.32 -7.72 -10.02
C GLY A 258 -11.23 -7.85 -11.55
N ALA A 259 -10.05 -7.85 -12.13
CA ALA A 259 -9.89 -8.21 -13.55
C ALA A 259 -10.15 -9.71 -13.73
N THR A 260 -10.78 -10.08 -14.86
CA THR A 260 -11.04 -11.49 -15.15
C THR A 260 -10.05 -12.06 -16.15
N PHE A 261 -9.78 -13.35 -15.99
CA PHE A 261 -8.96 -14.14 -16.89
C PHE A 261 -9.76 -15.39 -17.29
N SER A 262 -9.75 -15.78 -18.54
CA SER A 262 -10.47 -16.97 -18.98
C SER A 262 -9.63 -17.85 -19.87
N ILE A 263 -10.00 -19.12 -19.89
CA ILE A 263 -9.50 -20.10 -20.85
C ILE A 263 -10.63 -20.52 -21.77
N GLN A 264 -10.32 -20.73 -23.03
CA GLN A 264 -11.16 -21.38 -24.00
C GLN A 264 -10.39 -22.54 -24.60
N CYS A 265 -10.85 -23.75 -24.36
CA CYS A 265 -10.23 -24.98 -24.84
C CYS A 265 -11.09 -25.62 -25.93
N ASP A 266 -10.44 -26.04 -27.01
CA ASP A 266 -10.99 -26.92 -28.01
C ASP A 266 -9.92 -27.95 -28.43
N PRO A 267 -10.28 -29.07 -29.09
CA PRO A 267 -9.34 -30.14 -29.41
C PRO A 267 -8.12 -29.70 -30.22
N ASP A 268 -8.24 -28.66 -31.03
CA ASP A 268 -7.17 -28.14 -31.88
C ASP A 268 -6.57 -26.86 -31.31
N GLY A 269 -7.00 -26.44 -30.08
CA GLY A 269 -6.58 -25.23 -29.42
C GLY A 269 -5.10 -25.24 -29.10
N GLN A 270 -4.38 -24.21 -29.55
CA GLN A 270 -2.97 -24.02 -29.29
C GLN A 270 -2.76 -22.71 -28.51
N GLY A 271 -1.82 -22.73 -27.58
CA GLY A 271 -1.38 -21.53 -26.88
C GLY A 271 -0.60 -20.59 -27.80
N SER A 272 -0.45 -19.34 -27.37
CA SER A 272 0.30 -18.32 -28.06
C SER A 272 1.65 -18.09 -27.40
N GLU A 273 2.72 -18.35 -28.11
CA GLU A 273 4.08 -18.01 -27.66
C GLU A 273 4.41 -16.52 -27.82
N SER A 274 3.74 -15.84 -28.74
CA SER A 274 3.99 -14.43 -29.09
C SER A 274 3.23 -13.44 -28.20
N THR A 275 2.23 -13.90 -27.45
CA THR A 275 1.45 -13.06 -26.53
C THR A 275 1.83 -13.38 -25.10
N GLY A 276 2.37 -12.38 -24.38
CA GLY A 276 2.67 -12.51 -22.95
C GLY A 276 1.52 -12.02 -22.08
N VAL A 277 1.11 -12.81 -21.10
CA VAL A 277 0.16 -12.40 -20.07
C VAL A 277 0.94 -12.15 -18.77
N TYR A 278 0.78 -10.96 -18.21
CA TYR A 278 1.54 -10.50 -17.06
C TYR A 278 0.66 -10.48 -15.81
N PHE A 279 1.09 -11.19 -14.76
CA PHE A 279 0.48 -11.17 -13.43
C PHE A 279 1.42 -10.48 -12.45
N GLU A 280 0.98 -9.38 -11.85
CA GLU A 280 1.76 -8.63 -10.87
C GLU A 280 1.72 -9.31 -9.51
N CYS A 281 2.88 -9.42 -8.87
CA CYS A 281 3.07 -10.00 -7.55
C CYS A 281 3.58 -8.94 -6.57
N ASP A 282 3.07 -8.96 -5.35
CA ASP A 282 3.56 -8.08 -4.27
C ASP A 282 4.99 -8.49 -3.86
N ASP A 283 5.25 -9.80 -3.77
CA ASP A 283 6.56 -10.41 -3.56
C ASP A 283 6.80 -11.51 -4.61
N LEU A 284 7.52 -11.15 -5.65
CA LEU A 284 7.77 -12.06 -6.78
C LEU A 284 8.63 -13.26 -6.38
N ASP A 285 9.67 -13.04 -5.57
CA ASP A 285 10.61 -14.09 -5.19
C ASP A 285 9.90 -15.15 -4.32
N ALA A 286 9.16 -14.71 -3.31
CA ALA A 286 8.37 -15.60 -2.47
C ALA A 286 7.30 -16.36 -3.27
N GLU A 287 6.65 -15.71 -4.24
CA GLU A 287 5.64 -16.35 -5.08
C GLU A 287 6.23 -17.39 -6.03
N VAL A 288 7.38 -17.12 -6.64
CA VAL A 288 8.10 -18.08 -7.48
C VAL A 288 8.57 -19.29 -6.66
N ASP A 289 9.07 -19.06 -5.44
CA ASP A 289 9.44 -20.14 -4.52
C ASP A 289 8.24 -20.99 -4.11
N ARG A 290 7.09 -20.37 -3.84
CA ARG A 290 5.85 -21.07 -3.52
C ARG A 290 5.39 -21.96 -4.68
N LEU A 291 5.34 -21.41 -5.89
CA LEU A 291 4.89 -22.11 -7.08
C LEU A 291 5.85 -23.23 -7.50
N SER A 292 7.15 -23.00 -7.36
CA SER A 292 8.17 -24.04 -7.62
C SER A 292 8.04 -25.23 -6.68
N ARG A 293 7.74 -24.98 -5.39
CA ARG A 293 7.45 -26.07 -4.42
C ARG A 293 6.18 -26.85 -4.76
N LEU A 294 5.21 -26.24 -5.45
CA LEU A 294 4.01 -26.88 -5.96
C LEU A 294 4.24 -27.59 -7.30
N GLY A 295 5.46 -27.57 -7.85
CA GLY A 295 5.83 -28.25 -9.08
C GLY A 295 5.67 -27.44 -10.37
N MET A 296 5.44 -26.12 -10.28
CA MET A 296 5.48 -25.28 -11.49
C MET A 296 6.91 -25.12 -12.01
N ALA A 297 7.10 -25.33 -13.30
CA ALA A 297 8.38 -25.13 -13.99
C ALA A 297 8.47 -23.73 -14.58
N PHE A 298 9.55 -23.02 -14.27
CA PHE A 298 9.85 -21.70 -14.82
C PHE A 298 10.90 -21.82 -15.94
N GLU A 299 10.74 -21.09 -17.04
CA GLU A 299 11.78 -20.93 -18.07
C GLU A 299 12.96 -20.14 -17.51
N HIS A 300 12.67 -19.13 -16.67
CA HIS A 300 13.63 -18.46 -15.82
C HIS A 300 12.98 -17.95 -14.54
N GLY A 301 13.71 -18.01 -13.45
CA GLY A 301 13.32 -17.42 -12.17
C GLY A 301 13.41 -15.88 -12.18
N PRO A 302 13.15 -15.22 -11.03
CA PRO A 302 13.14 -13.77 -10.92
C PRO A 302 14.43 -13.11 -11.42
N ARG A 303 14.31 -12.15 -12.34
CA ARG A 303 15.44 -11.38 -12.90
C ARG A 303 15.03 -9.92 -13.05
N ASP A 304 15.97 -9.02 -12.72
CA ASP A 304 15.79 -7.61 -12.97
C ASP A 304 15.96 -7.29 -14.45
N GLN A 305 15.04 -6.50 -14.99
CA GLN A 305 15.01 -6.13 -16.39
C GLN A 305 15.48 -4.68 -16.59
N PRO A 306 16.05 -4.33 -17.75
CA PRO A 306 16.48 -2.96 -18.03
C PRO A 306 15.35 -1.91 -17.94
N TRP A 307 14.10 -2.35 -18.06
CA TRP A 307 12.91 -1.49 -17.92
C TRP A 307 12.41 -1.40 -16.48
N MET A 308 13.26 -1.65 -15.50
CA MET A 308 13.01 -1.50 -14.06
C MET A 308 11.96 -2.46 -13.48
N TRP A 309 11.63 -3.52 -14.17
CA TRP A 309 10.78 -4.59 -13.65
C TRP A 309 11.62 -5.77 -13.22
N ARG A 310 11.14 -6.48 -12.20
CA ARG A 310 11.64 -7.80 -11.85
C ARG A 310 10.63 -8.81 -12.32
N GLU A 311 11.02 -9.82 -13.11
CA GLU A 311 10.10 -10.77 -13.71
C GLU A 311 10.63 -12.19 -13.75
N ALA A 312 9.71 -13.17 -13.72
CA ALA A 312 9.93 -14.57 -13.95
C ALA A 312 9.00 -15.03 -15.07
N ARG A 313 9.43 -16.00 -15.87
CA ARG A 313 8.70 -16.49 -17.03
C ARG A 313 8.42 -17.98 -16.92
N LEU A 314 7.19 -18.36 -17.28
CA LEU A 314 6.76 -19.75 -17.34
C LEU A 314 5.79 -19.96 -18.52
N ARG A 315 5.46 -21.21 -18.78
CA ARG A 315 4.44 -21.60 -19.76
C ARG A 315 3.27 -22.26 -19.07
N ASP A 316 2.07 -21.96 -19.54
CA ASP A 316 0.92 -22.77 -19.17
C ASP A 316 0.91 -24.10 -19.95
N PRO A 317 0.01 -25.05 -19.63
CA PRO A 317 -0.02 -26.36 -20.30
C PRO A 317 -0.27 -26.33 -21.80
N ALA A 318 -0.77 -25.24 -22.34
CA ALA A 318 -0.99 -25.04 -23.78
C ALA A 318 0.19 -24.33 -24.47
N GLY A 319 1.19 -23.86 -23.70
CA GLY A 319 2.35 -23.13 -24.22
C GLY A 319 2.16 -21.60 -24.24
N ASN A 320 1.08 -21.05 -23.68
CA ASN A 320 0.95 -19.60 -23.57
C ASN A 320 2.05 -19.03 -22.67
N THR A 321 2.59 -17.89 -23.07
CA THR A 321 3.64 -17.21 -22.31
C THR A 321 3.04 -16.46 -21.13
N ILE A 322 3.46 -16.81 -19.91
CA ILE A 322 3.03 -16.19 -18.67
C ILE A 322 4.24 -15.53 -18.00
N PHE A 323 4.04 -14.30 -17.55
CA PHE A 323 5.01 -13.57 -16.74
C PHE A 323 4.44 -13.31 -15.37
N LEU A 324 5.20 -13.64 -14.33
CA LEU A 324 5.03 -13.09 -13.00
C LEU A 324 5.99 -11.94 -12.86
N TYR A 325 5.54 -10.80 -12.33
CA TYR A 325 6.40 -9.63 -12.27
C TYR A 325 6.10 -8.75 -11.05
N LYS A 326 7.10 -7.96 -10.67
CA LYS A 326 6.99 -6.85 -9.74
C LYS A 326 7.58 -5.62 -10.42
N ALA A 327 6.76 -4.59 -10.64
CA ALA A 327 7.17 -3.37 -11.30
C ALA A 327 7.01 -2.13 -10.42
N GLY A 328 6.14 -2.18 -9.43
CA GLY A 328 5.85 -1.06 -8.55
C GLY A 328 5.47 0.20 -9.32
N GLU A 329 6.09 1.32 -8.95
CA GLU A 329 5.85 2.62 -9.59
C GLU A 329 6.24 2.63 -11.08
N ALA A 330 7.31 1.93 -11.45
CA ALA A 330 7.83 1.91 -12.82
C ALA A 330 6.86 1.31 -13.85
N ARG A 331 5.79 0.61 -13.41
CA ARG A 331 4.74 0.16 -14.31
C ARG A 331 3.97 1.31 -14.94
N ARG A 332 3.65 2.34 -14.16
CA ARG A 332 2.87 3.52 -14.60
C ARG A 332 3.73 4.74 -14.85
N PHE A 333 4.80 4.90 -14.10
CA PHE A 333 5.67 6.07 -14.09
C PHE A 333 7.13 5.71 -14.33
N PRO A 334 7.44 4.99 -15.45
CA PRO A 334 8.84 4.78 -15.80
C PRO A 334 9.50 6.10 -16.16
N PRO A 335 10.83 6.26 -16.00
CA PRO A 335 11.54 7.50 -16.31
C PRO A 335 11.34 8.02 -17.75
N TRP A 336 11.00 7.13 -18.68
CA TRP A 336 10.71 7.42 -20.08
C TRP A 336 9.22 7.57 -20.40
N ARG A 337 8.37 7.72 -19.39
CA ARG A 337 6.94 7.97 -19.59
C ARG A 337 6.75 9.23 -20.44
N LEU A 338 5.87 9.16 -21.44
CA LEU A 338 5.51 10.35 -22.22
C LEU A 338 4.90 11.41 -21.29
N ALA A 339 5.32 12.67 -21.47
CA ALA A 339 4.67 13.79 -20.79
C ALA A 339 3.19 13.80 -21.17
N GLY A 340 2.31 13.85 -20.19
CA GLY A 340 0.86 13.92 -20.44
C GLY A 340 0.53 15.20 -21.18
N ASP A 341 -0.26 15.11 -22.23
CA ASP A 341 -0.79 16.26 -22.94
C ASP A 341 -1.73 17.00 -22.00
N SER A 342 -1.33 18.19 -21.54
CA SER A 342 -2.14 19.03 -20.64
C SER A 342 -3.45 19.50 -21.29
N SER A 343 -3.61 19.29 -22.60
CA SER A 343 -4.81 19.64 -23.36
C SER A 343 -5.99 18.66 -23.20
N SER A 344 -5.79 17.47 -22.61
CA SER A 344 -6.84 16.46 -22.43
C SER A 344 -7.57 16.55 -21.07
N ARG A 345 -7.29 17.58 -20.26
CA ARG A 345 -7.90 17.79 -18.93
C ARG A 345 -9.04 18.82 -18.95
N ALA A 346 -9.64 19.12 -20.10
CA ALA A 346 -10.82 19.97 -20.20
C ALA A 346 -12.12 19.13 -20.23
#